data_e0209d35f107c5e84046b784d0335894
#
_entry.id   e0209d35f107c5e84046b784d0335894
#
_cell.length_a   1.000
_cell.length_b   1.000
_cell.length_c   1.000
_cell.angle_alpha   90.00
_cell.angle_beta   90.00
_cell.angle_gamma   90.00
#
_symmetry.space_group_name_H-M   'P 1'
#
loop_
_entity.id
_entity.type
_entity.pdbx_description
1 polymer ?
#
loop_
_entity_poly.entity_id
_entity_poly.type
_entity_poly.pdbx_seq_one_letter_code
_entity_poly.pdbx_strand_id
1 'polypeptide(L)'
;MARIQIPVEEFKGRVARAAKLVAEKGLDVLVVNGSEADYADTRYFSNFWPLFERCGVAIAANGEAALMVGPESQVFAGDFSWMDRVCVVYQYRESANPAYPELKSETFRDVFKKLGVTGDSIKIGVAAKLNTNCVQFEGLRECYPHAEIVWADDIMLALRRIKSDNEIACIREAARITDLATKAVMAELKPGKTELELVGVAQKCIYENGAEYEGLPMYCFAEKSTRHAISRSSYKVIEYGDIVQLNLSAKICGYSPSIGLPVCCGKLTQEKRDLVQFGLEAHYWTEQQIKAGVLASDIAKRFIEFYEKAGRRANYFYGPCHGTGLIEVEAPWMETISDYPLEPNMTFQIDTFVTSPTFGLRWEKPIAVTADGCVNLAPSQIGTNGPIEVEV
;
A
#
# COMPACT_ATOMS: atom_id res chain seq x y z
N MET A 1 -25.88 -3.26 -0.91
CA MET A 1 -25.22 -3.06 -2.20
C MET A 1 -24.36 -4.29 -2.51
N ALA A 2 -24.18 -4.65 -3.80
CA ALA A 2 -23.23 -5.71 -4.14
C ALA A 2 -21.81 -5.27 -3.73
N ARG A 3 -21.04 -6.18 -3.14
CA ARG A 3 -19.65 -5.89 -2.75
C ARG A 3 -18.80 -5.67 -4.01
N ILE A 4 -17.98 -4.62 -4.03
CA ILE A 4 -17.02 -4.38 -5.11
C ILE A 4 -15.98 -5.50 -5.09
N GLN A 5 -15.69 -6.05 -6.27
CA GLN A 5 -14.71 -7.11 -6.46
C GLN A 5 -13.96 -6.91 -7.78
N ILE A 6 -12.71 -7.34 -7.82
CA ILE A 6 -11.96 -7.45 -9.07
C ILE A 6 -12.46 -8.70 -9.81
N PRO A 7 -12.91 -8.61 -11.07
CA PRO A 7 -13.36 -9.77 -11.85
C PRO A 7 -12.22 -10.76 -12.10
N VAL A 8 -12.53 -12.06 -12.12
CA VAL A 8 -11.56 -13.14 -12.40
C VAL A 8 -10.84 -12.93 -13.72
N GLU A 9 -11.56 -12.46 -14.74
CA GLU A 9 -10.97 -12.19 -16.07
C GLU A 9 -9.90 -11.10 -16.03
N GLU A 10 -9.97 -10.16 -15.09
CA GLU A 10 -8.90 -9.18 -14.90
C GLU A 10 -7.64 -9.82 -14.32
N PHE A 11 -7.77 -10.71 -13.33
CA PHE A 11 -6.63 -11.48 -12.80
C PHE A 11 -5.96 -12.32 -13.89
N LYS A 12 -6.73 -13.01 -14.73
CA LYS A 12 -6.22 -13.74 -15.90
C LYS A 12 -5.46 -12.80 -16.85
N GLY A 13 -6.03 -11.64 -17.13
CA GLY A 13 -5.39 -10.61 -17.94
C GLY A 13 -4.07 -10.09 -17.33
N ARG A 14 -3.98 -9.96 -15.99
CA ARG A 14 -2.75 -9.58 -15.27
C ARG A 14 -1.66 -10.64 -15.46
N VAL A 15 -2.01 -11.92 -15.32
CA VAL A 15 -1.08 -13.05 -15.57
C VAL A 15 -0.60 -13.04 -17.02
N ALA A 16 -1.50 -12.85 -17.98
CA ALA A 16 -1.12 -12.81 -19.41
C ALA A 16 -0.16 -11.64 -19.72
N ARG A 17 -0.41 -10.45 -19.17
CA ARG A 17 0.51 -9.30 -19.31
C ARG A 17 1.88 -9.57 -18.67
N ALA A 18 1.90 -10.20 -17.49
CA ALA A 18 3.15 -10.59 -16.84
C ALA A 18 3.94 -11.59 -17.68
N ALA A 19 3.28 -12.65 -18.20
CA ALA A 19 3.92 -13.64 -19.04
C ALA A 19 4.54 -13.02 -20.31
N LYS A 20 3.88 -12.04 -20.92
CA LYS A 20 4.44 -11.29 -22.05
C LYS A 20 5.73 -10.56 -21.65
N LEU A 21 5.75 -9.86 -20.53
CA LEU A 21 6.95 -9.17 -20.02
C LEU A 21 8.07 -10.16 -19.66
N VAL A 22 7.71 -11.32 -19.10
CA VAL A 22 8.66 -12.42 -18.82
C VAL A 22 9.34 -12.89 -20.12
N ALA A 23 8.54 -13.15 -21.16
CA ALA A 23 9.06 -13.55 -22.47
C ALA A 23 9.92 -12.45 -23.14
N GLU A 24 9.47 -11.19 -23.09
CA GLU A 24 10.21 -10.04 -23.66
C GLU A 24 11.58 -9.84 -22.99
N LYS A 25 11.71 -10.16 -21.69
CA LYS A 25 12.97 -10.14 -20.97
C LYS A 25 13.84 -11.41 -21.15
N GLY A 26 13.36 -12.37 -21.94
CA GLY A 26 14.05 -13.64 -22.14
C GLY A 26 14.12 -14.49 -20.86
N LEU A 27 13.17 -14.35 -19.96
CA LEU A 27 13.01 -15.16 -18.75
C LEU A 27 12.14 -16.39 -19.10
N ASP A 28 12.42 -17.53 -18.48
CA ASP A 28 11.57 -18.72 -18.60
C ASP A 28 10.41 -18.67 -17.62
N VAL A 29 10.65 -18.12 -16.42
CA VAL A 29 9.66 -18.02 -15.36
C VAL A 29 9.95 -16.81 -14.47
N LEU A 30 8.88 -16.18 -13.98
CA LEU A 30 8.89 -15.17 -12.93
C LEU A 30 8.38 -15.80 -11.63
N VAL A 31 9.11 -15.61 -10.54
CA VAL A 31 8.66 -15.91 -9.16
C VAL A 31 8.43 -14.60 -8.44
N VAL A 32 7.23 -14.43 -7.93
CA VAL A 32 6.83 -13.26 -7.14
C VAL A 32 6.55 -13.71 -5.73
N ASN A 33 7.15 -13.08 -4.72
CA ASN A 33 7.01 -13.47 -3.32
C ASN A 33 6.19 -12.45 -2.53
N GLY A 34 5.46 -12.94 -1.53
CA GLY A 34 4.62 -12.12 -0.66
C GLY A 34 4.55 -12.64 0.77
N SER A 35 4.20 -11.75 1.68
CA SER A 35 3.97 -12.02 3.09
C SER A 35 2.65 -11.41 3.53
N GLU A 36 2.23 -11.66 4.77
CA GLU A 36 1.05 -11.01 5.36
C GLU A 36 1.19 -9.47 5.37
N ALA A 37 2.38 -8.97 5.69
CA ALA A 37 2.65 -7.54 5.78
C ALA A 37 2.79 -6.87 4.41
N ASP A 38 3.34 -7.58 3.43
CA ASP A 38 3.50 -7.10 2.05
C ASP A 38 3.11 -8.21 1.07
N TYR A 39 1.84 -8.21 0.75
CA TYR A 39 1.17 -9.18 -0.12
C TYR A 39 0.93 -8.65 -1.54
N ALA A 40 1.24 -7.39 -1.78
CA ALA A 40 0.74 -6.67 -2.93
C ALA A 40 1.05 -7.35 -4.26
N ASP A 41 2.29 -7.76 -4.48
CA ASP A 41 2.72 -8.36 -5.72
C ASP A 41 2.08 -9.74 -5.96
N THR A 42 1.97 -10.57 -4.93
CA THR A 42 1.32 -11.88 -5.05
C THR A 42 -0.19 -11.77 -5.18
N ARG A 43 -0.83 -10.89 -4.39
CA ARG A 43 -2.28 -10.68 -4.42
C ARG A 43 -2.74 -10.07 -5.74
N TYR A 44 -1.92 -9.25 -6.38
CA TYR A 44 -2.18 -8.68 -7.71
C TYR A 44 -2.54 -9.76 -8.74
N PHE A 45 -1.92 -10.94 -8.64
CA PHE A 45 -2.17 -12.08 -9.54
C PHE A 45 -3.18 -13.06 -8.97
N SER A 46 -3.08 -13.39 -7.69
CA SER A 46 -3.79 -14.53 -7.10
C SER A 46 -5.08 -14.19 -6.37
N ASN A 47 -5.30 -12.92 -6.02
CA ASN A 47 -6.29 -12.47 -5.03
C ASN A 47 -6.08 -13.06 -3.63
N PHE A 48 -5.03 -13.84 -3.40
CA PHE A 48 -4.74 -14.47 -2.12
C PHE A 48 -3.91 -13.55 -1.21
N TRP A 49 -4.30 -13.47 0.04
CA TRP A 49 -3.60 -12.76 1.10
C TRP A 49 -3.20 -13.76 2.18
N PRO A 50 -1.90 -14.07 2.34
CA PRO A 50 -1.43 -15.05 3.31
C PRO A 50 -1.60 -14.54 4.75
N LEU A 51 -1.68 -15.50 5.71
CA LEU A 51 -1.72 -15.25 7.15
C LEU A 51 -0.67 -16.14 7.81
N PHE A 52 0.21 -15.59 8.64
CA PHE A 52 1.37 -16.22 9.29
C PHE A 52 2.40 -16.82 8.32
N GLU A 53 1.95 -17.63 7.37
CA GLU A 53 2.76 -18.16 6.28
C GLU A 53 3.03 -17.09 5.21
N ARG A 54 3.87 -17.43 4.26
CA ARG A 54 4.13 -16.63 3.07
C ARG A 54 3.44 -17.25 1.85
N CYS A 55 3.44 -16.52 0.76
CA CYS A 55 3.00 -17.08 -0.53
C CYS A 55 3.90 -16.61 -1.66
N GLY A 56 3.80 -17.27 -2.79
CA GLY A 56 4.45 -16.88 -4.02
C GLY A 56 3.56 -17.19 -5.22
N VAL A 57 3.81 -16.49 -6.33
CA VAL A 57 3.19 -16.81 -7.61
C VAL A 57 4.30 -17.07 -8.62
N ALA A 58 4.27 -18.21 -9.28
CA ALA A 58 5.14 -18.52 -10.40
C ALA A 58 4.36 -18.31 -11.71
N ILE A 59 4.95 -17.57 -12.66
CA ILE A 59 4.35 -17.28 -13.97
C ILE A 59 5.39 -17.60 -15.05
N ALA A 60 5.11 -18.60 -15.88
CA ALA A 60 5.98 -18.98 -17.00
C ALA A 60 5.74 -18.07 -18.21
N ALA A 61 6.74 -17.98 -19.09
CA ALA A 61 6.67 -17.20 -20.33
C ALA A 61 5.54 -17.65 -21.27
N ASN A 62 5.06 -18.90 -21.15
CA ASN A 62 3.94 -19.44 -21.92
C ASN A 62 2.54 -19.05 -21.38
N GLY A 63 2.48 -18.32 -20.27
CA GLY A 63 1.23 -17.89 -19.64
C GLY A 63 0.68 -18.80 -18.54
N GLU A 64 1.28 -19.97 -18.33
CA GLU A 64 0.92 -20.85 -17.23
C GLU A 64 1.38 -20.25 -15.90
N ALA A 65 0.54 -20.39 -14.85
CA ALA A 65 0.83 -19.84 -13.56
C ALA A 65 0.40 -20.78 -12.40
N ALA A 66 1.01 -20.63 -11.24
CA ALA A 66 0.68 -21.35 -10.02
C ALA A 66 0.83 -20.44 -8.79
N LEU A 67 -0.06 -20.62 -7.84
CA LEU A 67 0.05 -20.06 -6.49
C LEU A 67 0.83 -21.05 -5.62
N MET A 68 1.89 -20.60 -4.98
CA MET A 68 2.71 -21.37 -4.04
C MET A 68 2.41 -20.89 -2.63
N VAL A 69 2.10 -21.80 -1.73
CA VAL A 69 1.71 -21.51 -0.34
C VAL A 69 2.43 -22.43 0.64
N GLY A 70 2.45 -22.05 1.89
CA GLY A 70 2.86 -22.95 2.96
C GLY A 70 1.82 -24.04 3.24
N PRO A 71 2.19 -25.04 4.06
CA PRO A 71 1.35 -26.21 4.32
C PRO A 71 -0.03 -25.92 4.92
N GLU A 72 -0.14 -24.94 5.79
CA GLU A 72 -1.40 -24.60 6.47
C GLU A 72 -2.35 -23.77 5.60
N SER A 73 -1.81 -23.07 4.63
CA SER A 73 -2.58 -22.21 3.73
C SER A 73 -3.26 -22.93 2.57
N GLN A 74 -3.03 -24.22 2.36
CA GLN A 74 -3.50 -24.93 1.16
C GLN A 74 -5.02 -24.84 0.96
N VAL A 75 -5.80 -25.16 1.99
CA VAL A 75 -7.28 -25.11 1.93
C VAL A 75 -7.75 -23.68 1.80
N PHE A 76 -7.21 -22.79 2.63
CA PHE A 76 -7.52 -21.37 2.59
C PHE A 76 -7.27 -20.75 1.22
N ALA A 77 -6.13 -21.05 0.59
CA ALA A 77 -5.81 -20.57 -0.75
C ALA A 77 -6.74 -21.15 -1.82
N GLY A 78 -7.13 -22.42 -1.70
CA GLY A 78 -8.09 -23.07 -2.58
C GLY A 78 -9.48 -22.43 -2.54
N ASP A 79 -9.91 -21.95 -1.38
CA ASP A 79 -11.23 -21.33 -1.19
C ASP A 79 -11.27 -19.85 -1.63
N PHE A 80 -10.15 -19.12 -1.52
CA PHE A 80 -10.10 -17.66 -1.70
C PHE A 80 -9.38 -17.18 -2.95
N SER A 81 -8.45 -17.97 -3.51
CA SER A 81 -7.81 -17.64 -4.79
C SER A 81 -8.68 -18.10 -5.97
N TRP A 82 -8.61 -17.36 -7.06
CA TRP A 82 -9.16 -17.80 -8.34
C TRP A 82 -8.27 -18.81 -9.06
N MET A 83 -7.02 -19.00 -8.61
CA MET A 83 -6.03 -19.87 -9.26
C MET A 83 -6.29 -21.33 -8.89
N ASP A 84 -6.62 -22.16 -9.88
CA ASP A 84 -6.88 -23.60 -9.65
C ASP A 84 -5.61 -24.38 -9.28
N ARG A 85 -4.42 -23.87 -9.69
CA ARG A 85 -3.14 -24.54 -9.41
C ARG A 85 -2.52 -23.95 -8.14
N VAL A 86 -2.85 -24.57 -7.00
CA VAL A 86 -2.25 -24.27 -5.69
C VAL A 86 -1.24 -25.36 -5.35
N CYS A 87 0.01 -24.97 -5.10
CA CYS A 87 1.14 -25.84 -4.80
C CYS A 87 1.64 -25.59 -3.37
N VAL A 88 1.81 -26.67 -2.61
CA VAL A 88 2.36 -26.57 -1.23
C VAL A 88 3.88 -26.65 -1.31
N VAL A 89 4.55 -25.60 -0.90
CA VAL A 89 6.02 -25.47 -0.98
C VAL A 89 6.57 -25.06 0.39
N TYR A 90 7.43 -25.87 0.99
CA TYR A 90 7.89 -25.66 2.37
C TYR A 90 8.65 -24.35 2.60
N GLN A 91 9.21 -23.77 1.57
CA GLN A 91 9.86 -22.46 1.65
C GLN A 91 8.90 -21.31 2.03
N TYR A 92 7.60 -21.55 1.96
CA TYR A 92 6.56 -20.57 2.31
C TYR A 92 5.92 -20.80 3.68
N ARG A 93 6.36 -21.82 4.44
CA ARG A 93 5.85 -22.07 5.80
C ARG A 93 6.13 -20.91 6.76
N GLU A 94 5.45 -20.92 7.88
CA GLU A 94 5.61 -19.90 8.92
C GLU A 94 7.03 -19.88 9.55
N SER A 95 7.34 -18.77 10.22
CA SER A 95 8.67 -18.54 10.81
C SER A 95 9.04 -19.48 11.97
N ALA A 96 8.05 -20.12 12.62
CA ALA A 96 8.27 -21.16 13.62
C ALA A 96 8.89 -22.43 13.02
N ASN A 97 8.94 -22.52 11.68
CA ASN A 97 9.63 -23.57 10.93
C ASN A 97 9.16 -24.99 11.25
N PRO A 98 7.86 -25.28 11.31
CA PRO A 98 7.35 -26.62 11.57
C PRO A 98 7.77 -27.60 10.47
N ALA A 99 7.98 -28.88 10.84
CA ALA A 99 8.52 -29.90 9.93
C ALA A 99 7.46 -30.60 9.08
N TYR A 100 6.22 -30.72 9.57
CA TYR A 100 5.11 -31.42 8.91
C TYR A 100 5.49 -32.79 8.31
N PRO A 101 5.99 -33.78 9.11
CA PRO A 101 6.64 -34.97 8.58
C PRO A 101 5.73 -35.87 7.72
N GLU A 102 4.41 -35.78 7.90
CA GLU A 102 3.44 -36.56 7.13
C GLU A 102 2.92 -35.82 5.87
N LEU A 103 3.29 -34.55 5.68
CA LEU A 103 2.81 -33.74 4.56
C LEU A 103 3.79 -33.79 3.38
N LYS A 104 3.29 -34.09 2.20
CA LYS A 104 4.08 -34.02 0.99
C LYS A 104 4.10 -32.57 0.48
N SER A 105 5.28 -31.99 0.38
CA SER A 105 5.48 -30.68 -0.26
C SER A 105 6.04 -30.86 -1.67
N GLU A 106 5.84 -29.84 -2.47
CA GLU A 106 6.45 -29.70 -3.77
C GLU A 106 7.73 -28.85 -3.68
N THR A 107 8.63 -29.08 -4.62
CA THR A 107 9.81 -28.21 -4.80
C THR A 107 9.52 -27.15 -5.87
N PHE A 108 10.33 -26.09 -5.97
CA PHE A 108 10.23 -25.18 -7.11
C PHE A 108 10.34 -25.87 -8.47
N ARG A 109 11.14 -26.97 -8.53
CA ARG A 109 11.26 -27.77 -9.74
C ARG A 109 9.94 -28.47 -10.11
N ASP A 110 9.22 -29.01 -9.13
CA ASP A 110 7.92 -29.63 -9.36
C ASP A 110 6.89 -28.62 -9.85
N VAL A 111 6.88 -27.43 -9.24
CA VAL A 111 6.01 -26.32 -9.66
C VAL A 111 6.32 -25.92 -11.09
N PHE A 112 7.57 -25.62 -11.41
CA PHE A 112 7.96 -25.15 -12.74
C PHE A 112 7.68 -26.21 -13.84
N LYS A 113 7.88 -27.48 -13.53
CA LYS A 113 7.52 -28.58 -14.43
C LYS A 113 6.02 -28.57 -14.75
N LYS A 114 5.16 -28.30 -13.76
CA LYS A 114 3.70 -28.16 -13.98
C LYS A 114 3.36 -26.96 -14.87
N LEU A 115 4.22 -25.96 -14.93
CA LEU A 115 4.08 -24.79 -15.82
C LEU A 115 4.71 -24.99 -17.19
N GLY A 116 5.24 -26.20 -17.46
CA GLY A 116 5.91 -26.51 -18.74
C GLY A 116 7.36 -26.02 -18.83
N VAL A 117 7.95 -25.56 -17.74
CA VAL A 117 9.36 -25.16 -17.68
C VAL A 117 10.19 -26.37 -17.24
N THR A 118 10.95 -26.95 -18.19
CA THR A 118 11.65 -28.27 -18.05
C THR A 118 13.12 -28.09 -18.35
N GLY A 119 13.88 -27.30 -18.06
CA GLY A 119 15.33 -27.18 -18.25
C GLY A 119 16.06 -27.11 -16.93
N ASP A 120 17.37 -27.35 -16.95
CA ASP A 120 18.25 -27.11 -15.81
C ASP A 120 18.96 -25.76 -15.90
N SER A 121 19.24 -25.29 -17.12
CA SER A 121 19.86 -23.99 -17.41
C SER A 121 18.79 -23.01 -17.88
N ILE A 122 17.90 -22.65 -16.96
CA ILE A 122 16.80 -21.69 -17.19
C ILE A 122 17.13 -20.31 -16.64
N LYS A 123 16.37 -19.31 -17.08
CA LYS A 123 16.48 -17.96 -16.57
C LYS A 123 15.26 -17.61 -15.73
N ILE A 124 15.50 -17.36 -14.44
CA ILE A 124 14.45 -17.09 -13.42
C ILE A 124 14.47 -15.62 -13.05
N GLY A 125 13.36 -14.92 -13.28
CA GLY A 125 13.11 -13.63 -12.67
C GLY A 125 12.55 -13.79 -11.26
N VAL A 126 13.06 -13.02 -10.31
CA VAL A 126 12.50 -12.95 -8.95
C VAL A 126 12.06 -11.51 -8.67
N ALA A 127 10.81 -11.31 -8.38
CA ALA A 127 10.24 -10.02 -7.97
C ALA A 127 9.90 -9.99 -6.48
N ALA A 128 9.64 -8.80 -5.96
CA ALA A 128 9.51 -8.51 -4.54
C ALA A 128 10.82 -8.79 -3.79
N LYS A 129 11.92 -8.19 -4.27
CA LYS A 129 13.26 -8.39 -3.72
C LYS A 129 13.34 -8.16 -2.20
N LEU A 130 12.70 -7.10 -1.70
CA LEU A 130 12.68 -6.77 -0.27
C LEU A 130 11.81 -7.73 0.57
N ASN A 131 10.93 -8.47 -0.06
CA ASN A 131 10.02 -9.42 0.59
C ASN A 131 10.49 -10.89 0.43
N THR A 132 11.36 -11.15 -0.53
CA THR A 132 11.97 -12.47 -0.73
C THR A 132 12.98 -12.75 0.38
N ASN A 133 12.72 -13.78 1.18
CA ASN A 133 13.65 -14.19 2.24
C ASN A 133 14.72 -15.17 1.72
N CYS A 134 15.75 -15.40 2.54
CA CYS A 134 16.87 -16.29 2.19
C CYS A 134 16.41 -17.73 1.92
N VAL A 135 15.43 -18.25 2.69
CA VAL A 135 14.92 -19.63 2.53
C VAL A 135 14.28 -19.85 1.16
N GLN A 136 13.51 -18.86 0.68
CA GLN A 136 12.90 -18.90 -0.65
C GLN A 136 13.97 -18.81 -1.74
N PHE A 137 14.91 -17.89 -1.61
CA PHE A 137 15.96 -17.67 -2.59
C PHE A 137 16.95 -18.85 -2.66
N GLU A 138 17.35 -19.38 -1.51
CA GLU A 138 18.21 -20.58 -1.42
C GLU A 138 17.50 -21.80 -1.99
N GLY A 139 16.22 -22.02 -1.65
CA GLY A 139 15.43 -23.12 -2.21
C GLY A 139 15.32 -23.08 -3.73
N LEU A 140 15.23 -21.89 -4.35
CA LEU A 140 15.33 -21.74 -5.81
C LEU A 140 16.70 -22.17 -6.33
N ARG A 141 17.78 -21.72 -5.69
CA ARG A 141 19.15 -22.06 -6.08
C ARG A 141 19.47 -23.54 -5.91
N GLU A 142 18.97 -24.16 -4.87
CA GLU A 142 19.12 -25.62 -4.65
C GLU A 142 18.40 -26.42 -5.75
N CYS A 143 17.18 -26.02 -6.11
CA CYS A 143 16.44 -26.64 -7.19
C CYS A 143 17.07 -26.41 -8.56
N TYR A 144 17.70 -25.27 -8.79
CA TYR A 144 18.25 -24.83 -10.07
C TYR A 144 19.67 -24.28 -9.93
N PRO A 145 20.67 -25.13 -9.63
CA PRO A 145 22.03 -24.66 -9.36
C PRO A 145 22.73 -24.04 -10.61
N HIS A 146 22.22 -24.29 -11.80
CA HIS A 146 22.76 -23.76 -13.07
C HIS A 146 21.87 -22.69 -13.70
N ALA A 147 20.78 -22.28 -13.04
CA ALA A 147 19.92 -21.21 -13.54
C ALA A 147 20.57 -19.82 -13.39
N GLU A 148 20.28 -18.95 -14.35
CA GLU A 148 20.49 -17.51 -14.17
C GLU A 148 19.32 -16.93 -13.37
N ILE A 149 19.55 -16.43 -12.16
CA ILE A 149 18.52 -15.80 -11.34
C ILE A 149 18.76 -14.30 -11.33
N VAL A 150 17.76 -13.52 -11.76
CA VAL A 150 17.83 -12.05 -11.83
C VAL A 150 16.68 -11.40 -11.09
N TRP A 151 16.91 -10.21 -10.55
CA TRP A 151 15.84 -9.41 -9.95
C TRP A 151 14.98 -8.80 -11.05
N ALA A 152 13.66 -8.86 -10.90
CA ALA A 152 12.68 -8.46 -11.90
C ALA A 152 11.53 -7.61 -11.32
N ASP A 153 11.83 -6.80 -10.29
CA ASP A 153 10.87 -5.91 -9.64
C ASP A 153 10.27 -4.87 -10.61
N ASP A 154 10.99 -4.51 -11.65
CA ASP A 154 10.54 -3.62 -12.70
C ASP A 154 9.33 -4.16 -13.49
N ILE A 155 9.17 -5.49 -13.58
CA ILE A 155 7.94 -6.10 -14.13
C ILE A 155 6.73 -5.72 -13.26
N MET A 156 6.86 -5.84 -11.94
CA MET A 156 5.76 -5.52 -11.02
C MET A 156 5.44 -4.03 -11.04
N LEU A 157 6.46 -3.18 -11.07
CA LEU A 157 6.27 -1.73 -11.20
C LEU A 157 5.52 -1.38 -12.51
N ALA A 158 5.92 -1.96 -13.63
CA ALA A 158 5.28 -1.72 -14.92
C ALA A 158 3.79 -2.16 -14.93
N LEU A 159 3.45 -3.25 -14.24
CA LEU A 159 2.09 -3.79 -14.18
C LEU A 159 1.18 -3.02 -13.22
N ARG A 160 1.70 -2.54 -12.08
CA ARG A 160 0.92 -2.01 -10.97
C ARG A 160 0.82 -0.49 -10.94
N ARG A 161 1.74 0.23 -11.58
CA ARG A 161 1.78 1.71 -11.48
C ARG A 161 0.55 2.39 -12.09
N ILE A 162 -0.05 1.82 -13.15
CA ILE A 162 -1.26 2.33 -13.78
C ILE A 162 -2.43 1.42 -13.41
N LYS A 163 -3.43 1.98 -12.75
CA LYS A 163 -4.58 1.24 -12.22
C LYS A 163 -5.65 1.06 -13.26
N SER A 164 -6.31 -0.11 -13.25
CA SER A 164 -7.55 -0.33 -13.98
C SER A 164 -8.72 0.43 -13.34
N ASP A 165 -9.83 0.54 -14.06
CA ASP A 165 -11.06 1.13 -13.51
C ASP A 165 -11.61 0.34 -12.30
N ASN A 166 -11.45 -1.00 -12.30
CA ASN A 166 -11.85 -1.84 -11.17
C ASN A 166 -10.95 -1.60 -9.93
N GLU A 167 -9.65 -1.41 -10.12
CA GLU A 167 -8.72 -1.04 -9.06
C GLU A 167 -9.07 0.33 -8.46
N ILE A 168 -9.34 1.32 -9.32
CA ILE A 168 -9.78 2.66 -8.89
C ILE A 168 -11.11 2.59 -8.15
N ALA A 169 -12.05 1.74 -8.57
CA ALA A 169 -13.30 1.54 -7.86
C ALA A 169 -13.10 0.95 -6.46
N CYS A 170 -12.17 -0.01 -6.29
CA CYS A 170 -11.79 -0.53 -4.98
C CYS A 170 -11.17 0.55 -4.09
N ILE A 171 -10.27 1.38 -4.63
CA ILE A 171 -9.67 2.51 -3.91
C ILE A 171 -10.74 3.51 -3.47
N ARG A 172 -11.68 3.87 -4.35
CA ARG A 172 -12.80 4.78 -4.01
C ARG A 172 -13.68 4.24 -2.89
N GLU A 173 -14.03 2.96 -2.92
CA GLU A 173 -14.86 2.36 -1.88
C GLU A 173 -14.10 2.27 -0.56
N ALA A 174 -12.83 1.89 -0.56
CA ALA A 174 -11.99 1.88 0.62
C ALA A 174 -11.87 3.31 1.21
N ALA A 175 -11.64 4.34 0.37
CA ALA A 175 -11.59 5.73 0.80
C ALA A 175 -12.94 6.22 1.35
N ARG A 176 -14.07 5.79 0.78
CA ARG A 176 -15.41 6.09 1.31
C ARG A 176 -15.61 5.54 2.72
N ILE A 177 -15.19 4.31 2.96
CA ILE A 177 -15.28 3.67 4.28
C ILE A 177 -14.33 4.37 5.27
N THR A 178 -13.12 4.70 4.83
CA THR A 178 -12.15 5.46 5.62
C THR A 178 -12.71 6.82 6.05
N ASP A 179 -13.40 7.52 5.15
CA ASP A 179 -14.06 8.80 5.44
C ASP A 179 -15.15 8.67 6.52
N LEU A 180 -15.93 7.59 6.49
CA LEU A 180 -16.89 7.29 7.56
C LEU A 180 -16.21 7.05 8.90
N ALA A 181 -15.10 6.29 8.90
CA ALA A 181 -14.32 6.05 10.11
C ALA A 181 -13.71 7.34 10.68
N THR A 182 -13.21 8.22 9.81
CA THR A 182 -12.68 9.53 10.19
C THR A 182 -13.75 10.39 10.89
N LYS A 183 -14.94 10.44 10.32
CA LYS A 183 -16.09 11.13 10.93
C LYS A 183 -16.50 10.54 12.28
N ALA A 184 -16.52 9.20 12.39
CA ALA A 184 -16.84 8.50 13.62
C ALA A 184 -15.82 8.80 14.73
N VAL A 185 -14.51 8.80 14.39
CA VAL A 185 -13.46 9.17 15.35
C VAL A 185 -13.56 10.62 15.79
N MET A 186 -13.80 11.54 14.86
CA MET A 186 -13.99 12.96 15.19
C MET A 186 -15.19 13.19 16.13
N ALA A 187 -16.27 12.44 15.97
CA ALA A 187 -17.45 12.53 16.83
C ALA A 187 -17.19 12.01 18.26
N GLU A 188 -16.23 11.12 18.45
CA GLU A 188 -15.85 10.55 19.75
C GLU A 188 -14.62 11.24 20.38
N LEU A 189 -13.98 12.16 19.64
CA LEU A 189 -12.77 12.86 20.08
C LEU A 189 -13.13 13.83 21.23
N LYS A 190 -12.52 13.60 22.40
CA LYS A 190 -12.65 14.46 23.58
C LYS A 190 -11.50 14.23 24.56
N PRO A 191 -11.21 15.19 25.46
CA PRO A 191 -10.23 15.01 26.52
C PRO A 191 -10.54 13.79 27.38
N GLY A 192 -9.51 13.07 27.81
CA GLY A 192 -9.61 11.85 28.61
C GLY A 192 -9.67 10.55 27.81
N LYS A 193 -9.97 10.59 26.52
CA LYS A 193 -9.83 9.43 25.62
C LYS A 193 -8.36 9.11 25.37
N THR A 194 -8.04 7.85 25.16
CA THR A 194 -6.72 7.42 24.72
C THR A 194 -6.65 7.32 23.19
N GLU A 195 -5.43 7.36 22.65
CA GLU A 195 -5.20 7.11 21.21
C GLU A 195 -5.78 5.76 20.78
N LEU A 196 -5.62 4.69 21.61
CA LEU A 196 -6.14 3.35 21.30
C LEU A 196 -7.68 3.26 21.35
N GLU A 197 -8.35 4.01 22.21
CA GLU A 197 -9.82 4.05 22.20
C GLU A 197 -10.35 4.63 20.88
N LEU A 198 -9.68 5.65 20.34
CA LEU A 198 -10.03 6.21 19.02
C LEU A 198 -9.76 5.25 17.88
N VAL A 199 -8.65 4.50 17.95
CA VAL A 199 -8.38 3.40 16.98
C VAL A 199 -9.50 2.36 17.02
N GLY A 200 -9.97 1.99 18.23
CA GLY A 200 -11.09 1.05 18.39
C GLY A 200 -12.38 1.55 17.72
N VAL A 201 -12.66 2.86 17.79
CA VAL A 201 -13.80 3.48 17.07
C VAL A 201 -13.63 3.34 15.57
N ALA A 202 -12.44 3.66 15.05
CA ALA A 202 -12.14 3.55 13.62
C ALA A 202 -12.27 2.11 13.12
N GLN A 203 -11.68 1.14 13.82
CA GLN A 203 -11.75 -0.28 13.46
C GLN A 203 -13.18 -0.79 13.45
N LYS A 204 -13.97 -0.49 14.51
CA LYS A 204 -15.38 -0.85 14.53
C LYS A 204 -16.10 -0.32 13.29
N CYS A 205 -15.90 0.96 12.96
CA CYS A 205 -16.57 1.61 11.85
C CYS A 205 -16.20 0.96 10.50
N ILE A 206 -14.92 0.68 10.22
CA ILE A 206 -14.54 0.11 8.93
C ILE A 206 -15.11 -1.30 8.72
N TYR A 207 -15.10 -2.16 9.75
CA TYR A 207 -15.65 -3.51 9.66
C TYR A 207 -17.17 -3.50 9.51
N GLU A 208 -17.89 -2.66 10.22
CA GLU A 208 -19.35 -2.50 10.09
C GLU A 208 -19.76 -2.02 8.69
N ASN A 209 -18.88 -1.30 8.00
CA ASN A 209 -19.10 -0.80 6.64
C ASN A 209 -18.54 -1.70 5.54
N GLY A 210 -18.04 -2.90 5.87
CA GLY A 210 -17.71 -3.94 4.91
C GLY A 210 -16.24 -3.95 4.44
N ALA A 211 -15.35 -3.23 5.10
CA ALA A 211 -13.92 -3.40 4.86
C ALA A 211 -13.46 -4.82 5.26
N GLU A 212 -12.52 -5.36 4.52
CA GLU A 212 -11.94 -6.67 4.85
C GLU A 212 -10.90 -6.58 5.96
N TYR A 213 -10.25 -5.44 6.10
CA TYR A 213 -9.25 -5.15 7.14
C TYR A 213 -8.91 -3.64 7.16
N GLU A 214 -8.04 -3.23 8.09
CA GLU A 214 -7.39 -1.92 8.03
C GLU A 214 -6.34 -1.90 6.88
N GLY A 215 -6.20 -0.76 6.21
CA GLY A 215 -5.25 -0.60 5.11
C GLY A 215 -3.83 -0.30 5.57
N LEU A 216 -3.72 0.37 6.73
CA LEU A 216 -2.48 0.61 7.48
C LEU A 216 -2.79 0.46 8.97
N PRO A 217 -1.80 0.24 9.85
CA PRO A 217 -2.02 0.37 11.29
C PRO A 217 -2.56 1.78 11.59
N MET A 218 -3.79 1.88 12.09
CA MET A 218 -4.48 3.16 12.21
C MET A 218 -3.77 4.11 13.17
N TYR A 219 -3.57 5.34 12.73
CA TYR A 219 -2.94 6.40 13.54
C TYR A 219 -4.01 7.32 14.13
N CYS A 220 -4.03 7.41 15.46
CA CYS A 220 -4.73 8.42 16.21
C CYS A 220 -3.71 9.05 17.18
N PHE A 221 -2.68 9.69 16.63
CA PHE A 221 -1.55 10.24 17.40
C PHE A 221 -1.93 11.59 18.02
N ALA A 222 -1.63 11.77 19.29
CA ALA A 222 -1.89 13.02 19.99
C ALA A 222 -0.59 13.76 20.33
N GLU A 223 -0.56 15.06 20.07
CA GLU A 223 0.50 16.00 20.41
C GLU A 223 1.91 15.48 20.07
N LYS A 224 2.74 15.16 21.07
CA LYS A 224 4.12 14.71 20.85
C LYS A 224 4.24 13.49 19.91
N SER A 225 3.26 12.60 19.92
CA SER A 225 3.26 11.41 19.03
C SER A 225 3.09 11.80 17.56
N THR A 226 2.49 12.96 17.26
CA THR A 226 2.29 13.44 15.89
C THR A 226 3.59 13.77 15.14
N ARG A 227 4.73 13.87 15.85
CA ARG A 227 6.05 14.06 15.22
C ARG A 227 6.57 12.81 14.53
N HIS A 228 6.00 11.66 14.83
CA HIS A 228 6.44 10.39 14.25
C HIS A 228 5.86 10.25 12.83
N ALA A 229 6.73 10.16 11.83
CA ALA A 229 6.31 9.86 10.47
C ALA A 229 5.65 8.48 10.37
N ILE A 230 6.19 7.50 11.11
CA ILE A 230 5.64 6.16 11.31
C ILE A 230 5.70 5.81 12.79
N SER A 231 4.60 5.27 13.34
CA SER A 231 4.51 4.84 14.74
C SER A 231 3.29 3.93 14.94
N ARG A 232 2.93 3.74 16.19
CA ARG A 232 1.68 3.09 16.60
C ARG A 232 0.98 3.95 17.62
N SER A 233 -0.35 3.98 17.59
CA SER A 233 -1.17 4.56 18.64
C SER A 233 -0.92 3.85 19.98
N SER A 234 -1.05 4.59 21.08
CA SER A 234 -0.66 4.15 22.41
C SER A 234 -1.75 4.45 23.45
N TYR A 235 -1.44 4.18 24.72
CA TYR A 235 -2.29 4.56 25.87
C TYR A 235 -2.20 6.05 26.21
N LYS A 236 -1.58 6.89 25.37
CA LYS A 236 -1.54 8.33 25.61
C LYS A 236 -2.95 8.89 25.71
N VAL A 237 -3.20 9.61 26.78
CA VAL A 237 -4.47 10.33 27.01
C VAL A 237 -4.43 11.63 26.23
N ILE A 238 -5.52 11.91 25.53
CA ILE A 238 -5.73 13.16 24.77
C ILE A 238 -6.16 14.26 25.73
N GLU A 239 -5.54 15.41 25.57
CA GLU A 239 -5.80 16.61 26.38
C GLU A 239 -6.46 17.70 25.54
N TYR A 240 -7.10 18.66 26.21
CA TYR A 240 -7.65 19.85 25.55
C TYR A 240 -6.52 20.67 24.89
N GLY A 241 -6.69 21.01 23.61
CA GLY A 241 -5.70 21.73 22.81
C GLY A 241 -4.67 20.86 22.12
N ASP A 242 -4.72 19.53 22.30
CA ASP A 242 -3.88 18.59 21.55
C ASP A 242 -4.22 18.62 20.05
N ILE A 243 -3.19 18.61 19.20
CA ILE A 243 -3.34 18.14 17.82
C ILE A 243 -3.45 16.63 17.87
N VAL A 244 -4.49 16.10 17.24
CA VAL A 244 -4.67 14.65 17.04
C VAL A 244 -4.56 14.37 15.55
N GLN A 245 -3.48 13.70 15.15
CA GLN A 245 -3.28 13.27 13.78
C GLN A 245 -4.05 11.98 13.56
N LEU A 246 -5.04 12.05 12.69
CA LEU A 246 -5.75 10.88 12.20
C LEU A 246 -5.11 10.45 10.87
N ASN A 247 -4.60 9.22 10.77
CA ASN A 247 -4.29 8.54 9.53
C ASN A 247 -5.03 7.21 9.57
N LEU A 248 -6.14 7.16 8.89
CA LEU A 248 -7.02 6.01 8.87
C LEU A 248 -7.07 5.41 7.48
N SER A 249 -7.29 4.10 7.40
CA SER A 249 -7.39 3.39 6.14
C SER A 249 -8.28 2.16 6.28
N ALA A 250 -9.14 1.94 5.31
CA ALA A 250 -9.89 0.72 5.11
C ALA A 250 -9.30 -0.05 3.92
N LYS A 251 -9.51 -1.36 3.86
CA LYS A 251 -9.04 -2.23 2.79
C LYS A 251 -10.23 -2.87 2.06
N ILE A 252 -10.24 -2.77 0.73
CA ILE A 252 -11.21 -3.41 -0.16
C ILE A 252 -10.46 -4.12 -1.29
N CYS A 253 -10.63 -5.43 -1.40
CA CYS A 253 -9.89 -6.26 -2.37
C CYS A 253 -8.36 -6.07 -2.33
N GLY A 254 -7.82 -5.76 -1.14
CA GLY A 254 -6.42 -5.43 -0.94
C GLY A 254 -6.07 -3.96 -1.08
N TYR A 255 -6.87 -3.16 -1.77
CA TYR A 255 -6.60 -1.74 -2.01
C TYR A 255 -6.81 -0.92 -0.74
N SER A 256 -5.80 -0.13 -0.37
CA SER A 256 -5.61 0.42 0.98
C SER A 256 -5.26 1.92 0.95
N PRO A 257 -6.11 2.79 0.39
CA PRO A 257 -5.87 4.23 0.46
C PRO A 257 -6.03 4.73 1.90
N SER A 258 -5.35 5.81 2.26
CA SER A 258 -5.49 6.46 3.56
C SER A 258 -6.12 7.86 3.47
N ILE A 259 -6.62 8.35 4.60
CA ILE A 259 -7.00 9.74 4.82
C ILE A 259 -6.24 10.24 6.05
N GLY A 260 -5.39 11.25 5.85
CA GLY A 260 -4.61 11.91 6.89
C GLY A 260 -5.16 13.29 7.20
N LEU A 261 -5.57 13.53 8.46
CA LEU A 261 -6.10 14.81 8.93
C LEU A 261 -5.52 15.19 10.28
N PRO A 262 -4.96 16.40 10.44
CA PRO A 262 -4.68 16.97 11.74
C PRO A 262 -5.94 17.64 12.30
N VAL A 263 -6.51 17.08 13.35
CA VAL A 263 -7.66 17.65 14.06
C VAL A 263 -7.24 18.12 15.44
N CYS A 264 -7.89 19.16 15.99
CA CYS A 264 -7.64 19.65 17.34
C CYS A 264 -8.75 19.22 18.29
N CYS A 265 -8.37 18.70 19.44
CA CYS A 265 -9.28 18.46 20.56
C CYS A 265 -9.51 19.78 21.33
N GLY A 266 -10.48 20.58 20.91
CA GLY A 266 -10.72 21.94 21.43
C GLY A 266 -10.12 23.02 20.52
N LYS A 267 -9.34 23.96 21.08
CA LYS A 267 -8.81 25.13 20.37
C LYS A 267 -7.29 25.05 20.15
N LEU A 268 -6.85 25.35 18.94
CA LEU A 268 -5.44 25.47 18.58
C LEU A 268 -4.83 26.76 19.14
N THR A 269 -3.57 26.66 19.56
CA THR A 269 -2.72 27.86 19.70
C THR A 269 -2.43 28.47 18.32
N GLN A 270 -2.00 29.73 18.27
CA GLN A 270 -1.69 30.38 17.00
C GLN A 270 -0.55 29.68 16.27
N GLU A 271 0.49 29.25 16.97
CA GLU A 271 1.61 28.49 16.41
C GLU A 271 1.14 27.19 15.70
N LYS A 272 0.29 26.41 16.39
CA LYS A 272 -0.28 25.18 15.83
C LYS A 272 -1.15 25.48 14.60
N ARG A 273 -2.00 26.49 14.69
CA ARG A 273 -2.88 26.94 13.61
C ARG A 273 -2.10 27.31 12.35
N ASP A 274 -1.03 28.12 12.50
CA ASP A 274 -0.19 28.59 11.40
C ASP A 274 0.51 27.40 10.70
N LEU A 275 0.95 26.39 11.45
CA LEU A 275 1.63 25.24 10.88
C LEU A 275 0.64 24.28 10.21
N VAL A 276 -0.54 24.05 10.80
CA VAL A 276 -1.62 23.25 10.19
C VAL A 276 -2.09 23.90 8.89
N GLN A 277 -2.29 25.21 8.89
CA GLN A 277 -2.67 25.99 7.71
C GLN A 277 -1.61 25.89 6.60
N PHE A 278 -0.34 26.07 6.94
CA PHE A 278 0.76 25.92 6.01
C PHE A 278 0.80 24.53 5.37
N GLY A 279 0.61 23.47 6.17
CA GLY A 279 0.55 22.10 5.65
C GLY A 279 -0.60 21.91 4.65
N LEU A 280 -1.77 22.50 4.94
CA LEU A 280 -2.92 22.47 4.02
C LEU A 280 -2.62 23.21 2.71
N GLU A 281 -1.98 24.37 2.78
CA GLU A 281 -1.56 25.14 1.60
C GLU A 281 -0.56 24.34 0.72
N ALA A 282 0.42 23.69 1.35
CA ALA A 282 1.38 22.84 0.67
C ALA A 282 0.70 21.62 0.02
N HIS A 283 -0.29 21.04 0.68
CA HIS A 283 -1.09 19.94 0.16
C HIS A 283 -1.87 20.36 -1.10
N TYR A 284 -2.60 21.48 -1.05
CA TYR A 284 -3.33 21.99 -2.22
C TYR A 284 -2.40 22.46 -3.34
N TRP A 285 -1.27 23.07 -2.99
CA TRP A 285 -0.26 23.42 -3.97
C TRP A 285 0.20 22.17 -4.74
N THR A 286 0.46 21.07 -4.05
CA THR A 286 0.85 19.79 -4.67
C THR A 286 -0.23 19.28 -5.63
N GLU A 287 -1.49 19.26 -5.18
CA GLU A 287 -2.64 18.84 -6.02
C GLU A 287 -2.69 19.59 -7.36
N GLN A 288 -2.44 20.90 -7.33
CA GLN A 288 -2.43 21.75 -8.53
C GLN A 288 -1.28 21.48 -9.50
N GLN A 289 -0.19 20.82 -9.04
CA GLN A 289 0.94 20.49 -9.90
C GLN A 289 0.75 19.16 -10.65
N ILE A 290 -0.16 18.30 -10.20
CA ILE A 290 -0.32 16.95 -10.71
C ILE A 290 -1.19 16.95 -11.97
N LYS A 291 -0.61 16.48 -13.08
CA LYS A 291 -1.31 16.15 -14.34
C LYS A 291 -0.45 15.25 -15.20
N ALA A 292 -1.03 14.56 -16.16
CA ALA A 292 -0.28 13.74 -17.10
C ALA A 292 0.80 14.53 -17.85
N GLY A 293 1.95 13.90 -18.08
CA GLY A 293 3.11 14.44 -18.77
C GLY A 293 4.06 15.28 -17.90
N VAL A 294 3.68 15.66 -16.68
CA VAL A 294 4.59 16.33 -15.75
C VAL A 294 5.58 15.33 -15.16
N LEU A 295 6.85 15.71 -15.09
CA LEU A 295 7.89 14.86 -14.49
C LEU A 295 7.76 14.87 -12.97
N ALA A 296 7.75 13.69 -12.36
CA ALA A 296 7.57 13.52 -10.91
C ALA A 296 8.65 14.26 -10.11
N SER A 297 9.93 14.21 -10.57
CA SER A 297 11.03 14.93 -9.92
C SER A 297 10.90 16.46 -9.97
N ASP A 298 10.22 17.01 -10.96
CA ASP A 298 10.01 18.47 -11.04
C ASP A 298 9.00 18.93 -10.00
N ILE A 299 7.96 18.13 -9.75
CA ILE A 299 7.01 18.40 -8.67
C ILE A 299 7.73 18.36 -7.32
N ALA A 300 8.53 17.32 -7.08
CA ALA A 300 9.27 17.15 -5.82
C ALA A 300 10.27 18.29 -5.56
N LYS A 301 11.03 18.75 -6.57
CA LYS A 301 11.97 19.88 -6.47
C LYS A 301 11.22 21.18 -6.15
N ARG A 302 10.15 21.46 -6.88
CA ARG A 302 9.32 22.67 -6.68
C ARG A 302 8.57 22.63 -5.34
N PHE A 303 8.25 21.46 -4.80
CA PHE A 303 7.69 21.32 -3.45
C PHE A 303 8.68 21.77 -2.37
N ILE A 304 9.95 21.39 -2.50
CA ILE A 304 11.01 21.88 -1.59
C ILE A 304 11.15 23.40 -1.71
N GLU A 305 11.17 23.95 -2.93
CA GLU A 305 11.20 25.40 -3.16
C GLU A 305 10.00 26.12 -2.52
N PHE A 306 8.81 25.50 -2.52
CA PHE A 306 7.62 26.04 -1.85
C PHE A 306 7.86 26.24 -0.35
N TYR A 307 8.46 25.23 0.33
CA TYR A 307 8.82 25.33 1.74
C TYR A 307 9.90 26.42 1.99
N GLU A 308 10.88 26.50 1.11
CA GLU A 308 11.97 27.52 1.18
C GLU A 308 11.42 28.95 1.05
N LYS A 309 10.57 29.20 0.06
CA LYS A 309 9.94 30.51 -0.17
C LYS A 309 9.04 30.94 0.99
N ALA A 310 8.42 29.98 1.68
CA ALA A 310 7.62 30.24 2.87
C ALA A 310 8.46 30.38 4.15
N GLY A 311 9.80 30.25 4.10
CA GLY A 311 10.66 30.23 5.28
C GLY A 311 10.46 29.02 6.18
N ARG A 312 9.91 27.93 5.63
CA ARG A 312 9.52 26.69 6.35
C ARG A 312 10.39 25.48 6.02
N ARG A 313 11.58 25.67 5.44
CA ARG A 313 12.48 24.56 5.05
C ARG A 313 12.78 23.60 6.19
N ALA A 314 12.89 24.10 7.42
CA ALA A 314 13.11 23.30 8.63
C ALA A 314 11.90 22.41 9.01
N ASN A 315 10.73 22.68 8.49
CA ASN A 315 9.52 21.90 8.71
C ASN A 315 9.32 20.79 7.65
N TYR A 316 10.15 20.75 6.59
CA TYR A 316 10.11 19.73 5.55
C TYR A 316 10.82 18.46 6.05
N PHE A 317 10.20 17.31 5.79
CA PHE A 317 10.79 16.00 6.07
C PHE A 317 10.88 15.13 4.81
N TYR A 318 9.77 14.92 4.11
CA TYR A 318 9.67 14.17 2.86
C TYR A 318 8.46 14.64 2.05
N GLY A 319 8.20 14.01 0.93
CA GLY A 319 7.03 14.25 0.09
C GLY A 319 7.41 14.76 -1.29
N PRO A 320 6.42 15.13 -2.11
CA PRO A 320 5.01 15.39 -1.77
C PRO A 320 4.07 14.19 -1.87
N CYS A 321 4.46 13.10 -2.55
CA CYS A 321 3.57 11.99 -2.83
C CYS A 321 4.28 10.66 -2.85
N HIS A 322 3.57 9.60 -2.51
CA HIS A 322 3.93 8.21 -2.82
C HIS A 322 2.79 7.50 -3.54
N GLY A 323 3.10 6.45 -4.30
CA GLY A 323 2.09 5.60 -4.92
C GLY A 323 1.20 4.94 -3.87
N THR A 324 -0.05 4.67 -4.24
CA THR A 324 -0.99 3.92 -3.41
C THR A 324 -1.76 2.91 -4.25
N GLY A 325 -2.12 1.79 -3.65
CA GLY A 325 -2.84 0.71 -4.31
C GLY A 325 -3.11 -0.45 -3.38
N LEU A 326 -2.55 -1.62 -3.67
CA LEU A 326 -2.68 -2.83 -2.84
C LEU A 326 -1.98 -2.67 -1.48
N ILE A 327 -0.93 -1.88 -1.40
CA ILE A 327 -0.34 -1.39 -0.15
C ILE A 327 -0.56 0.11 -0.10
N GLU A 328 -0.75 0.64 1.09
CA GLU A 328 -0.99 2.07 1.29
C GLU A 328 0.19 2.90 0.76
N VAL A 329 1.43 2.46 1.04
CA VAL A 329 2.66 3.03 0.49
C VAL A 329 3.24 2.05 -0.53
N GLU A 330 3.15 2.36 -1.81
CA GLU A 330 3.77 1.57 -2.88
C GLU A 330 4.53 2.45 -3.88
N ALA A 331 5.35 1.82 -4.71
CA ALA A 331 5.99 2.51 -5.83
C ALA A 331 4.95 2.92 -6.91
N PRO A 332 5.22 4.03 -7.67
CA PRO A 332 6.41 4.87 -7.58
C PRO A 332 6.28 6.01 -6.55
N TRP A 333 7.42 6.51 -6.06
CA TRP A 333 7.49 7.72 -5.24
C TRP A 333 7.74 8.96 -6.10
N MET A 334 7.28 10.15 -5.64
CA MET A 334 7.68 11.44 -6.19
C MET A 334 8.82 12.00 -5.35
N GLU A 335 10.03 11.81 -5.83
CA GLU A 335 11.27 12.30 -5.21
C GLU A 335 12.06 13.14 -6.22
N THR A 336 13.04 13.88 -5.76
CA THR A 336 13.88 14.75 -6.63
C THR A 336 14.68 13.98 -7.70
N ILE A 337 14.77 12.66 -7.56
CA ILE A 337 15.43 11.73 -8.48
C ILE A 337 14.44 10.88 -9.31
N SER A 338 13.14 11.09 -9.16
CA SER A 338 12.10 10.32 -9.86
C SER A 338 12.02 10.68 -11.33
N ASP A 339 12.64 9.88 -12.17
CA ASP A 339 12.74 10.10 -13.63
C ASP A 339 11.63 9.37 -14.40
N TYR A 340 10.39 9.79 -14.15
CA TYR A 340 9.22 9.30 -14.91
C TYR A 340 8.17 10.39 -15.03
N PRO A 341 7.48 10.50 -16.20
CA PRO A 341 6.33 11.36 -16.36
C PRO A 341 5.10 10.73 -15.67
N LEU A 342 4.22 11.59 -15.17
CA LEU A 342 2.92 11.14 -14.68
C LEU A 342 2.05 10.70 -15.86
N GLU A 343 1.32 9.60 -15.65
CA GLU A 343 0.40 9.04 -16.65
C GLU A 343 -1.02 8.94 -16.07
N PRO A 344 -2.07 9.03 -16.89
CA PRO A 344 -3.45 8.83 -16.42
C PRO A 344 -3.62 7.49 -15.71
N ASN A 345 -4.45 7.48 -14.67
CA ASN A 345 -4.69 6.31 -13.80
C ASN A 345 -3.51 5.87 -12.93
N MET A 346 -2.39 6.61 -12.89
CA MET A 346 -1.50 6.50 -11.74
C MET A 346 -2.23 7.00 -10.49
N THR A 347 -2.12 6.28 -9.38
CA THR A 347 -2.71 6.68 -8.10
C THR A 347 -1.65 7.01 -7.08
N PHE A 348 -1.85 8.09 -6.35
CA PHE A 348 -0.93 8.58 -5.34
C PHE A 348 -1.69 8.97 -4.08
N GLN A 349 -1.02 8.87 -2.95
CA GLN A 349 -1.33 9.67 -1.78
C GLN A 349 -0.60 11.01 -1.93
N ILE A 350 -1.34 12.13 -1.92
CA ILE A 350 -0.71 13.41 -1.63
C ILE A 350 -0.47 13.41 -0.13
N ASP A 351 0.78 13.17 0.27
CA ASP A 351 1.19 13.04 1.68
C ASP A 351 2.07 14.20 2.08
N THR A 352 1.45 15.22 2.66
CA THR A 352 2.14 16.42 3.13
C THR A 352 2.41 16.32 4.64
N PHE A 353 3.59 15.85 5.00
CA PHE A 353 4.05 15.79 6.37
C PHE A 353 4.83 17.05 6.76
N VAL A 354 4.40 17.73 7.81
CA VAL A 354 5.03 18.94 8.35
C VAL A 354 5.49 18.68 9.77
N THR A 355 6.78 18.85 10.04
CA THR A 355 7.37 18.57 11.35
C THR A 355 7.73 19.84 12.11
N SER A 356 7.68 19.78 13.44
CA SER A 356 8.24 20.78 14.35
C SER A 356 8.92 20.09 15.55
N PRO A 357 9.64 20.81 16.40
CA PRO A 357 10.28 20.23 17.59
C PRO A 357 9.31 19.61 18.60
N THR A 358 8.06 20.09 18.66
CA THR A 358 7.08 19.72 19.70
C THR A 358 5.93 18.88 19.17
N PHE A 359 5.51 19.09 17.94
CA PHE A 359 4.42 18.36 17.27
C PHE A 359 4.70 18.24 15.78
N GLY A 360 3.92 17.45 15.09
CA GLY A 360 3.90 17.36 13.62
C GLY A 360 2.47 17.28 13.14
N LEU A 361 2.29 17.21 11.82
CA LEU A 361 0.97 17.02 11.21
C LEU A 361 1.11 16.42 9.81
N ARG A 362 0.04 15.82 9.34
CA ARG A 362 -0.05 15.27 8.01
C ARG A 362 -1.42 15.58 7.39
N TRP A 363 -1.38 16.12 6.17
CA TRP A 363 -2.53 16.19 5.29
C TRP A 363 -2.36 15.14 4.21
N GLU A 364 -3.28 14.19 4.11
CA GLU A 364 -3.14 13.09 3.19
C GLU A 364 -4.47 12.69 2.56
N LYS A 365 -4.46 12.46 1.23
CA LYS A 365 -5.61 11.94 0.50
C LYS A 365 -5.20 11.17 -0.76
N PRO A 366 -5.99 10.14 -1.16
CA PRO A 366 -5.77 9.42 -2.41
C PRO A 366 -6.28 10.21 -3.61
N ILE A 367 -5.47 10.24 -4.67
CA ILE A 367 -5.82 10.82 -5.95
C ILE A 367 -5.52 9.86 -7.10
N ALA A 368 -6.18 10.06 -8.24
CA ALA A 368 -5.80 9.49 -9.52
C ALA A 368 -5.43 10.59 -10.51
N VAL A 369 -4.34 10.41 -11.24
CA VAL A 369 -3.90 11.34 -12.29
C VAL A 369 -4.86 11.28 -13.46
N THR A 370 -5.16 12.45 -14.04
CA THR A 370 -5.94 12.59 -15.28
C THR A 370 -5.13 13.33 -16.35
N ALA A 371 -5.67 13.45 -17.54
CA ALA A 371 -5.01 14.17 -18.62
C ALA A 371 -4.70 15.63 -18.23
N ASP A 372 -5.63 16.32 -17.56
CA ASP A 372 -5.56 17.76 -17.29
C ASP A 372 -5.28 18.10 -15.81
N GLY A 373 -5.21 17.11 -14.93
CA GLY A 373 -5.04 17.30 -13.49
C GLY A 373 -5.04 16.00 -12.70
N CYS A 374 -5.70 15.99 -11.55
CA CYS A 374 -5.99 14.78 -10.80
C CYS A 374 -7.41 14.82 -10.23
N VAL A 375 -7.93 13.65 -9.90
CA VAL A 375 -9.24 13.51 -9.26
C VAL A 375 -9.05 12.95 -7.86
N ASN A 376 -9.68 13.59 -6.87
CA ASN A 376 -9.75 13.08 -5.52
C ASN A 376 -10.58 11.80 -5.48
N LEU A 377 -10.06 10.74 -4.88
CA LEU A 377 -10.74 9.45 -4.73
C LEU A 377 -11.52 9.34 -3.41
N ALA A 378 -11.25 10.21 -2.44
CA ALA A 378 -12.03 10.29 -1.20
C ALA A 378 -13.32 11.10 -1.41
N PRO A 379 -14.49 10.66 -0.88
CA PRO A 379 -15.78 11.30 -1.17
C PRO A 379 -15.97 12.64 -0.47
N SER A 380 -15.40 12.83 0.70
CA SER A 380 -15.48 14.10 1.43
C SER A 380 -14.11 14.75 1.52
N GLN A 381 -14.13 16.07 1.46
CA GLN A 381 -12.96 16.90 1.69
C GLN A 381 -13.03 17.46 3.11
N ILE A 382 -12.89 16.58 4.11
CA ILE A 382 -12.88 17.02 5.49
C ILE A 382 -11.70 17.98 5.68
N GLY A 383 -11.94 19.16 6.24
CA GLY A 383 -10.91 20.14 6.56
C GLY A 383 -10.48 21.06 5.43
N THR A 384 -11.23 21.15 4.36
CA THR A 384 -10.85 21.85 3.13
C THR A 384 -10.62 23.36 3.27
N ASN A 385 -11.13 24.00 4.32
CA ASN A 385 -11.10 25.46 4.48
C ASN A 385 -10.17 25.95 5.59
N GLY A 386 -9.41 25.05 6.23
CA GLY A 386 -8.49 25.42 7.31
C GLY A 386 -8.37 24.35 8.40
N PRO A 387 -7.74 24.70 9.53
CA PRO A 387 -7.61 23.82 10.67
C PRO A 387 -8.96 23.37 11.24
N ILE A 388 -9.04 22.08 11.59
CA ILE A 388 -10.25 21.47 12.14
C ILE A 388 -10.17 21.50 13.66
N GLU A 389 -11.12 22.18 14.31
CA GLU A 389 -11.27 22.21 15.74
C GLU A 389 -12.55 21.49 16.13
N VAL A 390 -12.44 20.43 16.92
CA VAL A 390 -13.59 19.67 17.44
C VAL A 390 -14.02 20.31 18.75
N GLU A 391 -15.28 20.73 18.84
CA GLU A 391 -15.87 21.23 20.09
C GLU A 391 -15.99 20.06 21.08
N VAL A 392 -15.48 20.24 22.31
CA VAL A 392 -15.39 19.23 23.36
C VAL A 392 -15.80 19.75 24.70
#